data_c7e8d3f349858e47a21879fed96d4616
#
_entry.id   c7e8d3f349858e47a21879fed96d4616
#
_cell.length_a   1.000
_cell.length_b   1.000
_cell.length_c   1.000
_cell.angle_alpha   90.00
_cell.angle_beta   90.00
_cell.angle_gamma   90.00
#
_symmetry.space_group_name_H-M   'P 1'
#
loop_
_entity.id
_entity.type
_entity.pdbx_description
1 polymer ?
#
loop_
_entity_poly.entity_id
_entity_poly.type
_entity_poly.pdbx_seq_one_letter_code
_entity_poly.pdbx_strand_id
1 'polypeptide(L)' 'MNPSLTHTELIATFKRAEADAAHKLGLIKAVEKKGPKAIQAAVETAVKAAKRRDSYAQKLKLLGVSLTD' A
#
# COMPACT_ATOMS: atom_id res chain seq x y z
N MET A 1 26.99 -4.53 -10.14
CA MET A 1 25.61 -4.10 -9.99
C MET A 1 25.11 -4.43 -8.60
N ASN A 2 24.41 -3.55 -8.05
CA ASN A 2 23.70 -3.89 -6.83
C ASN A 2 22.50 -4.75 -7.22
N PRO A 3 22.54 -6.03 -6.95
CA PRO A 3 21.53 -6.95 -7.45
C PRO A 3 20.19 -6.79 -6.75
N SER A 4 20.17 -6.11 -5.66
CA SER A 4 18.96 -5.97 -4.90
C SER A 4 18.76 -4.53 -4.51
N LEU A 5 17.51 -4.19 -4.27
CA LEU A 5 17.20 -2.91 -3.68
C LEU A 5 17.83 -2.85 -2.29
N THR A 6 18.35 -1.69 -1.95
CA THR A 6 18.84 -1.49 -0.59
C THR A 6 17.64 -1.46 0.35
N HIS A 7 17.90 -1.66 1.65
CA HIS A 7 16.83 -1.55 2.63
C HIS A 7 16.16 -0.17 2.56
N THR A 8 16.96 0.87 2.33
CA THR A 8 16.42 2.22 2.20
C THR A 8 15.43 2.32 1.05
N GLU A 9 15.76 1.72 -0.09
CA GLU A 9 14.88 1.74 -1.25
C GLU A 9 13.61 0.94 -1.00
N LEU A 10 13.72 -0.21 -0.33
CA LEU A 10 12.55 -1.01 0.02
C LEU A 10 11.64 -0.27 1.00
N ILE A 11 12.22 0.40 1.98
CA ILE A 11 11.45 1.18 2.93
C ILE A 11 10.73 2.32 2.21
N ALA A 12 11.40 3.01 1.30
CA ALA A 12 10.78 4.08 0.53
C ALA A 12 9.64 3.55 -0.31
N THR A 13 9.81 2.39 -0.93
CA THR A 13 8.78 1.76 -1.74
C THR A 13 7.58 1.36 -0.87
N PHE A 14 7.85 0.79 0.30
CA PHE A 14 6.79 0.45 1.23
C PHE A 14 6.02 1.70 1.67
N LYS A 15 6.71 2.77 1.99
CA LYS A 15 6.04 4.01 2.43
C LYS A 15 5.17 4.60 1.33
N ARG A 16 5.61 4.50 0.08
CA ARG A 16 4.76 4.94 -1.04
C ARG A 16 3.53 4.05 -1.17
N ALA A 17 3.70 2.74 -1.02
CA ALA A 17 2.57 1.82 -1.09
C ALA A 17 1.60 2.07 0.06
N GLU A 18 2.12 2.38 1.24
CA GLU A 18 1.32 2.69 2.41
C GLU A 18 0.51 3.97 2.19
N ALA A 19 1.16 5.01 1.67
CA ALA A 19 0.48 6.27 1.37
C ALA A 19 -0.58 6.08 0.29
N ASP A 20 -0.28 5.28 -0.73
CA ASP A 20 -1.22 4.99 -1.79
C ASP A 20 -2.44 4.24 -1.26
N ALA A 21 -2.22 3.26 -0.39
CA ALA A 21 -3.33 2.51 0.22
C ALA A 21 -4.21 3.43 1.07
N ALA A 22 -3.60 4.33 1.83
CA ALA A 22 -4.35 5.27 2.64
C ALA A 22 -5.17 6.21 1.76
N HIS A 23 -4.58 6.68 0.67
CA HIS A 23 -5.29 7.55 -0.28
C HIS A 23 -6.50 6.83 -0.88
N LYS A 24 -6.32 5.59 -1.29
CA LYS A 24 -7.39 4.82 -1.91
C LYS A 24 -8.50 4.46 -0.93
N LEU A 25 -8.15 4.25 0.33
CA LEU A 25 -9.17 4.08 1.37
C LEU A 25 -10.01 5.34 1.53
N GLY A 26 -9.37 6.51 1.44
CA GLY A 26 -10.07 7.79 1.51
C GLY A 26 -11.04 7.99 0.34
N LEU A 27 -10.71 7.43 -0.83
CA LEU A 27 -11.57 7.55 -1.99
C LEU A 27 -12.88 6.80 -1.84
N ILE A 28 -12.93 5.75 -1.02
CA ILE A 28 -14.18 5.04 -0.75
C ILE A 28 -15.19 6.02 -0.17
N LYS A 29 -14.75 6.82 0.80
CA LYS A 29 -15.62 7.80 1.41
C LYS A 29 -16.03 8.88 0.42
N ALA A 30 -15.12 9.28 -0.46
CA ALA A 30 -15.39 10.31 -1.45
C ALA A 30 -16.46 9.89 -2.45
N VAL A 31 -16.61 8.59 -2.71
CA VAL A 31 -17.56 8.10 -3.70
C VAL A 31 -18.79 7.44 -3.08
N GLU A 32 -18.95 7.52 -1.76
CA GLU A 32 -20.04 6.80 -1.09
C GLU A 32 -21.43 7.26 -1.56
N LYS A 33 -21.54 8.49 -2.05
CA LYS A 33 -22.80 9.00 -2.57
C LYS A 33 -22.98 8.75 -4.06
N LYS A 34 -22.00 8.13 -4.71
CA LYS A 34 -22.06 7.89 -6.15
C LYS A 34 -22.68 6.55 -6.52
N GLY A 35 -23.03 5.74 -5.52
CA GLY A 35 -23.73 4.51 -5.75
C GLY A 35 -22.89 3.28 -5.53
N PRO A 36 -23.55 2.10 -5.49
CA PRO A 36 -22.86 0.85 -5.14
C PRO A 36 -21.72 0.47 -6.07
N LYS A 37 -21.85 0.71 -7.37
CA LYS A 37 -20.79 0.36 -8.31
C LYS A 37 -19.53 1.17 -8.08
N ALA A 38 -19.68 2.47 -7.83
CA ALA A 38 -18.55 3.33 -7.56
C ALA A 38 -17.88 2.93 -6.24
N ILE A 39 -18.67 2.61 -5.24
CA ILE A 39 -18.16 2.16 -3.95
C ILE A 39 -17.40 0.85 -4.12
N GLN A 40 -17.96 -0.11 -4.85
CA GLN A 40 -17.33 -1.39 -5.06
C GLN A 40 -15.99 -1.24 -5.78
N ALA A 41 -15.96 -0.42 -6.83
CA ALA A 41 -14.71 -0.18 -7.57
C ALA A 41 -13.65 0.45 -6.66
N ALA A 42 -14.05 1.40 -5.82
CA ALA A 42 -13.11 2.04 -4.90
C ALA A 42 -12.60 1.05 -3.84
N VAL A 43 -13.48 0.18 -3.34
CA VAL A 43 -13.08 -0.85 -2.38
C VAL A 43 -12.08 -1.82 -3.00
N GLU A 44 -12.34 -2.29 -4.22
CA GLU A 44 -11.43 -3.20 -4.88
C GLU A 44 -10.07 -2.56 -5.11
N THR A 45 -10.05 -1.31 -5.51
CA THR A 45 -8.81 -0.58 -5.70
C THR A 45 -8.04 -0.46 -4.39
N ALA A 46 -8.76 -0.14 -3.30
CA ALA A 46 -8.14 -0.03 -1.98
C ALA A 46 -7.59 -1.37 -1.50
N VAL A 47 -8.30 -2.46 -1.74
CA VAL A 47 -7.86 -3.79 -1.35
C VAL A 47 -6.56 -4.15 -2.08
N LYS A 48 -6.48 -3.86 -3.38
CA LYS A 48 -5.26 -4.14 -4.15
C LYS A 48 -4.09 -3.33 -3.62
N ALA A 49 -4.32 -2.06 -3.31
CA ALA A 49 -3.27 -1.21 -2.75
C ALA A 49 -2.81 -1.71 -1.39
N ALA A 50 -3.74 -2.16 -0.55
CA ALA A 50 -3.41 -2.71 0.75
C ALA A 50 -2.59 -3.99 0.63
N LYS A 51 -2.93 -4.85 -0.32
CA LYS A 51 -2.18 -6.09 -0.54
C LYS A 51 -0.74 -5.78 -0.98
N ARG A 52 -0.57 -4.78 -1.82
CA ARG A 52 0.77 -4.38 -2.25
C ARG A 52 1.57 -3.85 -1.07
N ARG A 53 0.97 -3.01 -0.24
CA ARG A 53 1.60 -2.51 0.97
C ARG A 53 2.03 -3.66 1.87
N ASP A 54 1.14 -4.62 2.10
CA ASP A 54 1.41 -5.74 2.99
C ASP A 54 2.51 -6.64 2.44
N SER A 55 2.57 -6.79 1.12
CA SER A 55 3.62 -7.56 0.47
C SER A 55 5.00 -6.95 0.73
N TYR A 56 5.11 -5.64 0.62
CA TYR A 56 6.38 -4.96 0.91
C TYR A 56 6.71 -5.01 2.40
N ALA A 57 5.70 -4.87 3.25
CA ALA A 57 5.91 -4.96 4.69
C ALA A 57 6.47 -6.33 5.06
N GLN A 58 5.94 -7.39 4.46
CA GLN A 58 6.41 -8.73 4.73
C GLN A 58 7.84 -8.94 4.26
N LYS A 59 8.17 -8.43 3.08
CA LYS A 59 9.54 -8.52 2.58
C LYS A 59 10.52 -7.84 3.52
N LEU A 60 10.18 -6.67 4.02
CA LEU A 60 11.03 -5.94 4.96
C LEU A 60 11.17 -6.70 6.26
N LYS A 61 10.08 -7.29 6.74
CA LYS A 61 10.10 -8.09 7.96
C LYS A 61 11.03 -9.29 7.80
N LEU A 62 10.98 -9.97 6.66
CA LEU A 62 11.84 -11.10 6.39
C LEU A 62 13.33 -10.71 6.33
N LEU A 63 13.61 -9.48 5.94
CA LEU A 63 14.96 -8.96 5.89
C LEU A 63 15.42 -8.42 7.25
N GLY A 64 14.57 -8.48 8.25
CA GLY A 64 14.91 -8.00 9.58
C GLY A 64 14.84 -6.49 9.73
N VAL A 65 14.16 -5.81 8.81
CA VAL A 65 14.06 -4.36 8.84
C VAL A 65 12.87 -3.95 9.68
N SER A 66 13.12 -3.05 10.64
CA SER A 66 12.03 -2.51 11.44
C SER A 66 11.29 -1.44 10.67
N LEU A 67 9.96 -1.49 10.70
CA LEU A 67 9.11 -0.48 10.08
C LEU A 67 8.63 0.55 11.09
N THR A 68 8.89 0.30 12.36
CA THR A 68 8.54 1.25 13.42
C THR A 68 9.83 1.79 14.01
N ASP A 69 9.85 3.02 14.31
CA ASP A 69 11.04 3.66 14.90
C ASP A 69 11.17 3.38 16.37
#